data_324620877b135c697af7f17ecd59b014
#
_entry.id   324620877b135c697af7f17ecd59b014
#
_cell.length_a   1.000
_cell.length_b   1.000
_cell.length_c   1.000
_cell.angle_alpha   90.00
_cell.angle_beta   90.00
_cell.angle_gamma   90.00
#
_symmetry.space_group_name_H-M   'P 1'
#
loop_
_entity.id
_entity.type
_entity.pdbx_description
1 polymer ?
#
loop_
_entity_poly.entity_id
_entity_poly.type
_entity_poly.pdbx_seq_one_letter_code
_entity_poly.pdbx_strand_id
1 'polypeptide(L)'
;MTTEVYHLPVMLNECIQGLKIKEDGLYVDVTFGGGGHSKEILKHLGPKGKLYAFDQDLDALGNLPEDERLVFINHNFKYIKQFLQYLKAVPVDGILADLGISSHQINEADKGFAHRLGGDLDMRMDRKSGLKASDVVNTYTEKELLRVFNTYGEVRNAYKLVLLIIAKRKINPVTTIDEFKDAIRNCIPAKEESKYLSQVFQAL
;
A
#
# COMPACT_ATOMS: atom_id res chain seq x y z
N MET A 1 25.04 -13.20 -10.44
CA MET A 1 24.31 -11.93 -10.68
C MET A 1 22.93 -12.29 -11.14
N THR A 2 21.98 -12.38 -10.22
CA THR A 2 20.56 -12.60 -10.53
C THR A 2 20.01 -11.25 -10.98
N THR A 3 19.74 -11.10 -12.27
CA THR A 3 18.94 -10.00 -12.79
C THR A 3 17.53 -10.14 -12.21
N GLU A 4 17.26 -9.45 -11.10
CA GLU A 4 15.89 -9.24 -10.67
C GLU A 4 15.16 -8.57 -11.82
N VAL A 5 14.17 -9.29 -12.36
CA VAL A 5 13.24 -8.73 -13.34
C VAL A 5 12.43 -7.67 -12.62
N TYR A 6 12.88 -6.43 -12.70
CA TYR A 6 12.17 -5.28 -12.16
C TYR A 6 10.76 -5.25 -12.77
N HIS A 7 9.78 -5.35 -11.93
CA HIS A 7 8.37 -5.32 -12.33
C HIS A 7 8.11 -4.02 -13.10
N LEU A 8 7.66 -4.11 -14.35
CA LEU A 8 7.27 -2.94 -15.12
C LEU A 8 6.10 -2.26 -14.39
N PRO A 9 6.20 -0.96 -14.08
CA PRO A 9 5.10 -0.26 -13.41
C PRO A 9 3.81 -0.32 -14.22
N VAL A 10 2.69 -0.43 -13.52
CA VAL A 10 1.37 -0.46 -14.15
C VAL A 10 1.11 0.84 -14.89
N MET A 11 0.64 0.76 -16.16
CA MET A 11 0.29 1.92 -16.99
C MET A 11 1.42 2.98 -17.09
N LEU A 12 2.68 2.55 -17.11
CA LEU A 12 3.84 3.46 -17.13
C LEU A 12 3.74 4.52 -18.21
N ASN A 13 3.49 4.09 -19.45
CA ASN A 13 3.41 4.99 -20.60
C ASN A 13 2.23 5.97 -20.51
N GLU A 14 1.08 5.48 -20.07
CA GLU A 14 -0.13 6.27 -19.90
C GLU A 14 0.05 7.33 -18.80
N CYS A 15 0.70 6.97 -17.70
CA CYS A 15 1.03 7.89 -16.62
C CYS A 15 1.96 9.02 -17.10
N ILE A 16 3.02 8.67 -17.83
CA ILE A 16 3.97 9.65 -18.39
C ILE A 16 3.28 10.58 -19.40
N GLN A 17 2.47 10.03 -20.30
CA GLN A 17 1.70 10.83 -21.24
C GLN A 17 0.69 11.75 -20.56
N GLY A 18 0.03 11.24 -19.51
CA GLY A 18 -0.94 12.02 -18.73
C GLY A 18 -0.31 13.18 -17.97
N LEU A 19 0.90 13.01 -17.45
CA LEU A 19 1.65 14.05 -16.75
C LEU A 19 2.10 15.20 -17.66
N LYS A 20 2.21 14.99 -18.99
CA LYS A 20 2.68 16.00 -19.95
C LYS A 20 3.94 16.72 -19.49
N ILE A 21 4.98 15.93 -19.20
CA ILE A 21 6.18 16.40 -18.52
C ILE A 21 6.86 17.52 -19.29
N LYS A 22 7.13 18.64 -18.60
CA LYS A 22 7.95 19.77 -19.06
C LYS A 22 9.38 19.56 -18.55
N GLU A 23 10.38 19.87 -19.36
CA GLU A 23 11.80 19.67 -19.00
C GLU A 23 12.20 20.39 -17.70
N ASP A 24 11.77 21.62 -17.49
CA ASP A 24 12.07 22.42 -16.29
C ASP A 24 10.97 22.35 -15.21
N GLY A 25 10.02 21.38 -15.33
CA GLY A 25 8.86 21.26 -14.43
C GLY A 25 9.17 20.65 -13.08
N LEU A 26 8.25 20.87 -12.14
CA LEU A 26 8.26 20.27 -10.80
C LEU A 26 7.21 19.18 -10.70
N TYR A 27 7.63 17.97 -10.42
CA TYR A 27 6.73 16.80 -10.32
C TYR A 27 6.82 16.13 -8.97
N VAL A 28 5.76 15.41 -8.63
CA VAL A 28 5.70 14.64 -7.39
C VAL A 28 5.24 13.21 -7.70
N ASP A 29 5.97 12.23 -7.20
CA ASP A 29 5.54 10.84 -7.11
C ASP A 29 5.25 10.54 -5.63
N VAL A 30 3.98 10.30 -5.28
CA VAL A 30 3.61 10.07 -3.88
C VAL A 30 3.71 8.60 -3.47
N THR A 31 4.12 7.73 -4.39
CA THR A 31 4.17 6.26 -4.25
C THR A 31 5.44 5.70 -4.90
N PHE A 32 6.61 6.13 -4.43
CA PHE A 32 7.89 5.82 -5.07
C PHE A 32 8.15 4.32 -5.24
N GLY A 33 7.95 3.52 -4.17
CA GLY A 33 8.10 2.06 -4.20
C GLY A 33 9.41 1.56 -4.79
N GLY A 34 9.34 0.85 -5.91
CA GLY A 34 10.50 0.38 -6.69
C GLY A 34 11.17 1.46 -7.55
N GLY A 35 10.61 2.67 -7.58
CA GLY A 35 11.12 3.81 -8.33
C GLY A 35 10.90 3.75 -9.85
N GLY A 36 10.05 2.83 -10.34
CA GLY A 36 9.87 2.65 -11.78
C GLY A 36 9.27 3.87 -12.49
N HIS A 37 8.17 4.42 -11.96
CA HIS A 37 7.58 5.65 -12.47
C HIS A 37 8.52 6.84 -12.30
N SER A 38 9.12 7.00 -11.13
CA SER A 38 10.08 8.08 -10.83
C SER A 38 11.28 8.08 -11.78
N LYS A 39 11.87 6.90 -12.04
CA LYS A 39 12.97 6.76 -13.00
C LYS A 39 12.57 7.17 -14.41
N GLU A 40 11.34 6.86 -14.81
CA GLU A 40 10.83 7.26 -16.13
C GLU A 40 10.56 8.77 -16.20
N ILE A 41 9.96 9.37 -15.16
CA ILE A 41 9.78 10.83 -15.08
C ILE A 41 11.13 11.55 -15.22
N LEU A 42 12.16 11.09 -14.52
CA LEU A 42 13.49 11.68 -14.57
C LEU A 42 14.10 11.69 -15.97
N LYS A 43 13.81 10.71 -16.83
CA LYS A 43 14.29 10.70 -18.24
C LYS A 43 13.73 11.84 -19.07
N HIS A 44 12.54 12.34 -18.71
CA HIS A 44 11.87 13.43 -19.41
C HIS A 44 12.19 14.82 -18.82
N LEU A 45 12.81 14.87 -17.64
CA LEU A 45 13.21 16.13 -17.00
C LEU A 45 14.57 16.61 -17.54
N GLY A 46 14.66 17.93 -17.77
CA GLY A 46 15.91 18.63 -18.03
C GLY A 46 16.70 18.94 -16.73
N PRO A 47 17.85 19.62 -16.86
CA PRO A 47 18.74 19.89 -15.71
C PRO A 47 18.11 20.74 -14.59
N LYS A 48 17.10 21.55 -14.91
CA LYS A 48 16.39 22.41 -13.94
C LYS A 48 15.12 21.76 -13.37
N GLY A 49 14.63 20.70 -14.00
CA GLY A 49 13.46 19.97 -13.53
C GLY A 49 13.73 19.30 -12.20
N LYS A 50 12.71 19.08 -11.40
CA LYS A 50 12.79 18.41 -10.08
C LYS A 50 11.68 17.40 -9.92
N LEU A 51 12.01 16.29 -9.26
CA LEU A 51 11.06 15.26 -8.84
C LEU A 51 11.13 15.09 -7.32
N TYR A 52 10.00 15.24 -6.65
CA TYR A 52 9.84 14.96 -5.23
C TYR A 52 9.14 13.62 -5.10
N ALA A 53 9.82 12.63 -4.52
CA ALA A 53 9.29 11.29 -4.37
C ALA A 53 9.01 10.95 -2.91
N PHE A 54 7.81 10.48 -2.62
CA PHE A 54 7.40 10.09 -1.27
C PHE A 54 7.27 8.57 -1.19
N ASP A 55 7.76 8.02 -0.09
CA ASP A 55 7.39 6.70 0.38
C ASP A 55 7.56 6.61 1.90
N GLN A 56 6.65 5.91 2.56
CA GLN A 56 6.76 5.68 4.00
C GLN A 56 7.51 4.37 4.32
N ASP A 57 7.66 3.49 3.32
CA ASP A 57 8.39 2.23 3.44
C ASP A 57 9.91 2.50 3.31
N LEU A 58 10.67 2.12 4.34
CA LEU A 58 12.13 2.28 4.32
C LEU A 58 12.81 1.41 3.26
N ASP A 59 12.19 0.30 2.84
CA ASP A 59 12.73 -0.57 1.80
C ASP A 59 12.86 0.17 0.46
N ALA A 60 12.05 1.21 0.25
CA ALA A 60 12.10 2.07 -0.93
C ALA A 60 13.46 2.78 -1.10
N LEU A 61 14.20 3.03 -0.01
CA LEU A 61 15.52 3.67 -0.05
C LEU A 61 16.52 2.91 -0.91
N GLY A 62 16.44 1.57 -0.94
CA GLY A 62 17.32 0.74 -1.76
C GLY A 62 17.12 0.88 -3.27
N ASN A 63 16.04 1.55 -3.71
CA ASN A 63 15.67 1.69 -5.12
C ASN A 63 15.99 3.07 -5.70
N LEU A 64 16.54 3.98 -4.87
CA LEU A 64 16.82 5.36 -5.28
C LEU A 64 17.87 5.40 -6.40
N PRO A 65 17.59 6.08 -7.53
CA PRO A 65 18.61 6.35 -8.53
C PRO A 65 19.57 7.46 -8.04
N GLU A 66 20.80 7.42 -8.53
CA GLU A 66 21.75 8.51 -8.37
C GLU A 66 21.39 9.65 -9.33
N ASP A 67 20.52 10.55 -8.92
CA ASP A 67 20.05 11.70 -9.72
C ASP A 67 19.78 12.90 -8.81
N GLU A 68 20.54 13.99 -9.02
CA GLU A 68 20.43 15.22 -8.21
C GLU A 68 19.07 15.95 -8.38
N ARG A 69 18.32 15.60 -9.38
CA ARG A 69 16.97 16.15 -9.61
C ARG A 69 15.91 15.48 -8.75
N LEU A 70 16.22 14.30 -8.16
CA LEU A 70 15.34 13.56 -7.25
C LEU A 70 15.55 14.01 -5.80
N VAL A 71 14.45 14.40 -5.15
CA VAL A 71 14.40 14.65 -3.71
C VAL A 71 13.48 13.61 -3.08
N PHE A 72 14.07 12.63 -2.39
CA PHE A 72 13.29 11.59 -1.71
C PHE A 72 12.85 12.04 -0.32
N ILE A 73 11.59 11.80 0.00
CA ILE A 73 10.96 12.18 1.28
C ILE A 73 10.38 10.91 1.90
N ASN A 74 11.11 10.33 2.86
CA ASN A 74 10.63 9.14 3.57
C ASN A 74 9.53 9.52 4.57
N HIS A 75 8.34 9.74 4.05
CA HIS A 75 7.17 10.12 4.85
C HIS A 75 5.86 9.77 4.13
N ASN A 76 4.77 9.71 4.90
CA ASN A 76 3.44 9.55 4.33
C ASN A 76 3.03 10.78 3.53
N PHE A 77 2.53 10.57 2.31
CA PHE A 77 2.10 11.64 1.39
C PHE A 77 0.93 12.49 1.90
N LYS A 78 0.25 12.07 2.97
CA LYS A 78 -0.75 12.93 3.64
C LYS A 78 -0.17 14.29 4.08
N TYR A 79 1.16 14.37 4.21
CA TYR A 79 1.88 15.60 4.55
C TYR A 79 2.50 16.31 3.34
N ILE A 80 2.12 15.93 2.11
CA ILE A 80 2.67 16.47 0.86
C ILE A 80 2.69 18.02 0.86
N LYS A 81 1.59 18.63 1.26
CA LYS A 81 1.48 20.10 1.28
C LYS A 81 2.54 20.74 2.17
N GLN A 82 2.72 20.23 3.38
CA GLN A 82 3.68 20.76 4.35
C GLN A 82 5.12 20.62 3.84
N PHE A 83 5.48 19.43 3.30
CA PHE A 83 6.81 19.20 2.76
C PHE A 83 7.10 20.06 1.52
N LEU A 84 6.19 20.17 0.58
CA LEU A 84 6.39 20.99 -0.62
C LEU A 84 6.47 22.48 -0.29
N GLN A 85 5.70 22.97 0.69
CA GLN A 85 5.83 24.35 1.17
C GLN A 85 7.17 24.61 1.85
N TYR A 86 7.62 23.70 2.71
CA TYR A 86 8.93 23.78 3.37
C TYR A 86 10.08 23.81 2.37
N LEU A 87 10.00 22.97 1.34
CA LEU A 87 11.00 22.87 0.26
C LEU A 87 10.86 23.98 -0.80
N LYS A 88 9.89 24.89 -0.64
CA LYS A 88 9.57 25.97 -1.61
C LYS A 88 9.28 25.43 -3.03
N ALA A 89 8.68 24.25 -3.10
CA ALA A 89 8.39 23.48 -4.32
C ALA A 89 6.91 23.58 -4.72
N VAL A 90 6.32 24.73 -4.57
CA VAL A 90 4.92 25.00 -4.98
C VAL A 90 4.88 26.26 -5.86
N PRO A 91 4.05 26.25 -6.92
CA PRO A 91 3.20 25.16 -7.38
C PRO A 91 3.99 24.03 -8.06
N VAL A 92 3.41 22.80 -8.11
CA VAL A 92 3.93 21.68 -8.91
C VAL A 92 3.18 21.58 -10.23
N ASP A 93 3.84 21.04 -11.28
CA ASP A 93 3.27 20.85 -12.60
C ASP A 93 2.44 19.57 -12.71
N GLY A 94 2.77 18.54 -11.92
CA GLY A 94 2.02 17.28 -11.89
C GLY A 94 2.31 16.44 -10.67
N ILE A 95 1.34 15.57 -10.33
CA ILE A 95 1.43 14.61 -9.23
C ILE A 95 1.03 13.24 -9.77
N LEU A 96 1.85 12.23 -9.50
CA LEU A 96 1.57 10.82 -9.75
C LEU A 96 1.25 10.13 -8.42
N ALA A 97 0.23 9.28 -8.44
CA ALA A 97 -0.13 8.43 -7.32
C ALA A 97 -0.55 7.04 -7.83
N ASP A 98 0.29 6.04 -7.62
CA ASP A 98 -0.02 4.62 -7.87
C ASP A 98 -0.45 3.98 -6.54
N LEU A 99 -1.76 4.15 -6.22
CA LEU A 99 -2.30 3.80 -4.91
C LEU A 99 -2.57 2.29 -4.82
N GLY A 100 -1.87 1.64 -3.92
CA GLY A 100 -2.02 0.20 -3.68
C GLY A 100 -0.85 -0.37 -2.88
N ILE A 101 -0.75 -1.69 -2.88
CA ILE A 101 0.38 -2.43 -2.30
C ILE A 101 1.32 -2.89 -3.41
N SER A 102 2.62 -2.77 -3.19
CA SER A 102 3.61 -3.23 -4.17
C SER A 102 3.72 -4.75 -4.20
N SER A 103 4.20 -5.30 -5.34
CA SER A 103 4.50 -6.74 -5.45
C SER A 103 5.53 -7.20 -4.40
N HIS A 104 6.47 -6.33 -4.03
CA HIS A 104 7.42 -6.59 -2.95
C HIS A 104 6.69 -6.77 -1.61
N GLN A 105 5.80 -5.85 -1.25
CA GLN A 105 5.02 -5.93 -0.02
C GLN A 105 4.12 -7.16 0.04
N ILE A 106 3.56 -7.59 -1.10
CA ILE A 106 2.76 -8.83 -1.18
C ILE A 106 3.62 -10.07 -0.92
N ASN A 107 4.88 -10.08 -1.36
CA ASN A 107 5.75 -11.24 -1.27
C ASN A 107 6.51 -11.34 0.07
N GLU A 108 6.49 -10.29 0.88
CA GLU A 108 7.08 -10.27 2.22
C GLU A 108 6.10 -10.82 3.26
N ALA A 109 6.34 -12.05 3.74
CA ALA A 109 5.48 -12.71 4.73
C ALA A 109 5.33 -11.88 6.00
N ASP A 110 6.40 -11.23 6.44
CA ASP A 110 6.43 -10.42 7.66
C ASP A 110 5.54 -9.18 7.60
N LYS A 111 5.21 -8.68 6.41
CA LYS A 111 4.32 -7.52 6.24
C LYS A 111 2.84 -7.88 6.38
N GLY A 112 2.49 -9.15 6.23
CA GLY A 112 1.13 -9.64 6.45
C GLY A 112 0.10 -9.28 5.38
N PHE A 113 0.50 -8.76 4.22
CA PHE A 113 -0.42 -8.37 3.15
C PHE A 113 -0.96 -9.57 2.35
N ALA A 114 -0.23 -10.68 2.32
CA ALA A 114 -0.60 -11.85 1.53
C ALA A 114 -1.21 -12.95 2.40
N HIS A 115 -2.50 -13.19 2.25
CA HIS A 115 -3.21 -14.28 2.96
C HIS A 115 -2.64 -15.69 2.69
N ARG A 116 -1.79 -15.85 1.66
CA ARG A 116 -1.18 -17.12 1.26
C ARG A 116 0.13 -17.46 1.99
N LEU A 117 0.81 -16.45 2.55
CA LEU A 117 2.16 -16.62 3.10
C LEU A 117 2.18 -16.90 4.62
N GLY A 118 1.04 -16.76 5.30
CA GLY A 118 1.02 -16.85 6.78
C GLY A 118 1.71 -15.67 7.46
N GLY A 119 2.08 -15.85 8.74
CA GLY A 119 2.76 -14.81 9.53
C GLY A 119 1.81 -13.96 10.37
N ASP A 120 2.34 -12.85 10.90
CA ASP A 120 1.58 -11.94 11.74
C ASP A 120 0.48 -11.22 10.95
N LEU A 121 -0.67 -11.00 11.56
CA LEU A 121 -1.75 -10.20 11.01
C LEU A 121 -1.47 -8.71 11.26
N ASP A 122 -0.41 -8.19 10.62
CA ASP A 122 0.05 -6.80 10.79
C ASP A 122 -0.56 -5.84 9.76
N MET A 123 -0.25 -5.99 8.48
CA MET A 123 -0.74 -5.23 7.32
C MET A 123 -0.46 -3.71 7.36
N ARG A 124 0.48 -3.24 8.17
CA ARG A 124 0.88 -1.83 8.20
C ARG A 124 1.97 -1.55 7.17
N MET A 125 1.78 -0.49 6.39
CA MET A 125 2.86 0.03 5.52
C MET A 125 3.94 0.73 6.34
N ASP A 126 3.56 1.50 7.38
CA ASP A 126 4.48 2.09 8.35
C ASP A 126 4.39 1.32 9.67
N ARG A 127 5.40 0.51 9.95
CA ARG A 127 5.45 -0.29 11.19
C ARG A 127 5.67 0.53 12.46
N LYS A 128 6.08 1.79 12.33
CA LYS A 128 6.32 2.67 13.48
C LYS A 128 5.04 3.29 14.03
N SER A 129 3.96 3.26 13.26
CA SER A 129 2.70 3.89 13.62
C SER A 129 1.49 3.12 13.12
N GLY A 130 0.33 3.49 13.65
CA GLY A 130 -0.96 2.95 13.19
C GLY A 130 -1.39 1.65 13.88
N LEU A 131 -2.61 1.25 13.58
CA LEU A 131 -3.23 0.03 14.05
C LEU A 131 -2.79 -1.14 13.16
N LYS A 132 -2.48 -2.28 13.77
CA LYS A 132 -2.33 -3.55 13.06
C LYS A 132 -3.70 -4.07 12.64
N ALA A 133 -3.75 -4.89 11.60
CA ALA A 133 -4.97 -5.60 11.24
C ALA A 133 -5.47 -6.49 12.40
N SER A 134 -4.56 -7.09 13.17
CA SER A 134 -4.90 -7.82 14.39
C SER A 134 -5.59 -6.93 15.44
N ASP A 135 -5.19 -5.68 15.61
CA ASP A 135 -5.85 -4.76 16.54
C ASP A 135 -7.29 -4.48 16.08
N VAL A 136 -7.49 -4.21 14.78
CA VAL A 136 -8.83 -4.01 14.19
C VAL A 136 -9.72 -5.22 14.47
N VAL A 137 -9.23 -6.42 14.16
CA VAL A 137 -9.97 -7.68 14.34
C VAL A 137 -10.33 -7.92 15.82
N ASN A 138 -9.41 -7.62 16.74
CA ASN A 138 -9.61 -7.93 18.15
C ASN A 138 -10.36 -6.84 18.93
N THR A 139 -10.29 -5.57 18.54
CA THR A 139 -10.80 -4.46 19.35
C THR A 139 -12.03 -3.76 18.79
N TYR A 140 -12.22 -3.76 17.48
CA TYR A 140 -13.36 -3.06 16.87
C TYR A 140 -14.71 -3.69 17.29
N THR A 141 -15.71 -2.85 17.47
CA THR A 141 -17.09 -3.27 17.72
C THR A 141 -17.68 -3.99 16.49
N GLU A 142 -18.76 -4.72 16.70
CA GLU A 142 -19.52 -5.35 15.59
C GLU A 142 -19.88 -4.35 14.49
N LYS A 143 -20.35 -3.17 14.86
CA LYS A 143 -20.73 -2.11 13.93
C LYS A 143 -19.55 -1.59 13.12
N GLU A 144 -18.39 -1.41 13.74
CA GLU A 144 -17.17 -0.97 13.08
C GLU A 144 -16.62 -2.03 12.13
N LEU A 145 -16.59 -3.30 12.54
CA LEU A 145 -16.18 -4.41 11.66
C LEU A 145 -17.12 -4.54 10.46
N LEU A 146 -18.44 -4.44 10.67
CA LEU A 146 -19.40 -4.44 9.57
C LEU A 146 -19.15 -3.32 8.58
N ARG A 147 -18.85 -2.11 9.09
CA ARG A 147 -18.49 -0.97 8.24
C ARG A 147 -17.22 -1.26 7.43
N VAL A 148 -16.17 -1.79 8.07
CA VAL A 148 -14.91 -2.13 7.42
C VAL A 148 -15.15 -3.10 6.27
N PHE A 149 -15.76 -4.25 6.53
CA PHE A 149 -15.93 -5.30 5.52
C PHE A 149 -16.95 -4.96 4.43
N ASN A 150 -17.97 -4.19 4.73
CA ASN A 150 -18.92 -3.73 3.71
C ASN A 150 -18.36 -2.62 2.83
N THR A 151 -17.67 -1.62 3.43
CA THR A 151 -17.25 -0.41 2.71
C THR A 151 -15.97 -0.64 1.91
N TYR A 152 -14.99 -1.33 2.49
CA TYR A 152 -13.66 -1.47 1.90
C TYR A 152 -13.44 -2.83 1.22
N GLY A 153 -14.13 -3.88 1.67
CA GLY A 153 -14.02 -5.22 1.09
C GLY A 153 -15.17 -5.64 0.20
N GLU A 154 -16.29 -4.91 0.23
CA GLU A 154 -17.53 -5.29 -0.47
C GLU A 154 -17.96 -6.74 -0.21
N VAL A 155 -17.73 -7.21 1.03
CA VAL A 155 -17.95 -8.59 1.44
C VAL A 155 -19.44 -8.88 1.60
N ARG A 156 -20.02 -9.68 0.69
CA ARG A 156 -21.47 -9.93 0.65
C ARG A 156 -22.06 -10.53 1.94
N ASN A 157 -21.30 -11.39 2.62
CA ASN A 157 -21.72 -12.04 3.86
C ASN A 157 -21.03 -11.44 5.10
N ALA A 158 -20.73 -10.13 5.08
CA ALA A 158 -19.99 -9.42 6.13
C ALA A 158 -20.56 -9.66 7.54
N TYR A 159 -21.87 -9.76 7.68
CA TYR A 159 -22.50 -10.05 8.97
C TYR A 159 -22.05 -11.40 9.56
N LYS A 160 -22.12 -12.48 8.74
CA LYS A 160 -21.65 -13.80 9.17
C LYS A 160 -20.15 -13.80 9.49
N LEU A 161 -19.34 -13.14 8.65
CA LEU A 161 -17.91 -12.95 8.85
C LEU A 161 -17.61 -12.31 10.22
N VAL A 162 -18.28 -11.20 10.52
CA VAL A 162 -18.09 -10.45 11.78
C VAL A 162 -18.49 -11.28 13.00
N LEU A 163 -19.59 -12.02 12.94
CA LEU A 163 -20.00 -12.91 14.04
C LEU A 163 -18.95 -13.98 14.34
N LEU A 164 -18.35 -14.58 13.30
CA LEU A 164 -17.27 -15.57 13.46
C LEU A 164 -16.02 -14.95 14.09
N ILE A 165 -15.61 -13.76 13.67
CA ILE A 165 -14.50 -13.01 14.25
C ILE A 165 -14.75 -12.74 15.75
N ILE A 166 -15.93 -12.21 16.08
CA ILE A 166 -16.30 -11.90 17.47
C ILE A 166 -16.35 -13.17 18.33
N ALA A 167 -16.86 -14.27 17.80
CA ALA A 167 -16.88 -15.54 18.52
C ALA A 167 -15.45 -16.05 18.80
N LYS A 168 -14.57 -15.99 17.81
CA LYS A 168 -13.17 -16.46 17.92
C LYS A 168 -12.38 -15.64 18.92
N ARG A 169 -12.41 -14.30 18.83
CA ARG A 169 -11.63 -13.42 19.70
C ARG A 169 -12.05 -13.46 21.18
N LYS A 170 -13.28 -13.90 21.48
CA LYS A 170 -13.74 -14.14 22.86
C LYS A 170 -13.04 -15.34 23.50
N ILE A 171 -12.54 -16.28 22.71
CA ILE A 171 -11.83 -17.47 23.18
C ILE A 171 -10.33 -17.19 23.26
N ASN A 172 -9.76 -16.74 22.14
CA ASN A 172 -8.36 -16.36 22.03
C ASN A 172 -8.22 -15.18 21.06
N PRO A 173 -7.32 -14.22 21.33
CA PRO A 173 -6.99 -13.17 20.36
C PRO A 173 -6.53 -13.77 19.02
N VAL A 174 -6.86 -13.09 17.93
CA VAL A 174 -6.44 -13.44 16.58
C VAL A 174 -5.21 -12.59 16.26
N THR A 175 -4.05 -13.21 16.14
CA THR A 175 -2.77 -12.53 15.99
C THR A 175 -2.06 -12.84 14.68
N THR A 176 -2.38 -13.99 14.08
CA THR A 176 -1.76 -14.46 12.85
C THR A 176 -2.78 -14.58 11.70
N ILE A 177 -2.26 -14.59 10.48
CA ILE A 177 -3.04 -14.80 9.27
C ILE A 177 -3.79 -16.15 9.30
N ASP A 178 -3.10 -17.19 9.76
CA ASP A 178 -3.69 -18.54 9.79
C ASP A 178 -4.81 -18.63 10.84
N GLU A 179 -4.62 -18.05 12.02
CA GLU A 179 -5.69 -17.95 13.05
C GLU A 179 -6.90 -17.18 12.51
N PHE A 180 -6.66 -16.11 11.75
CA PHE A 180 -7.73 -15.34 11.14
C PHE A 180 -8.49 -16.14 10.07
N LYS A 181 -7.78 -16.80 9.16
CA LYS A 181 -8.36 -17.69 8.14
C LYS A 181 -9.17 -18.82 8.79
N ASP A 182 -8.64 -19.43 9.85
CA ASP A 182 -9.36 -20.48 10.58
C ASP A 182 -10.63 -19.96 11.26
N ALA A 183 -10.56 -18.76 11.84
CA ALA A 183 -11.73 -18.12 12.45
C ALA A 183 -12.88 -17.93 11.46
N ILE A 184 -12.58 -17.57 10.21
CA ILE A 184 -13.58 -17.22 9.19
C ILE A 184 -13.88 -18.37 8.22
N ARG A 185 -13.26 -19.53 8.36
CA ARG A 185 -13.34 -20.67 7.42
C ARG A 185 -14.79 -21.00 7.03
N ASN A 186 -15.71 -20.99 7.97
CA ASN A 186 -17.11 -21.36 7.75
C ASN A 186 -17.95 -20.33 6.96
N CYS A 187 -17.37 -19.19 6.60
CA CYS A 187 -18.03 -18.21 5.73
C CYS A 187 -17.37 -18.08 4.35
N ILE A 188 -16.25 -18.74 4.13
CA ILE A 188 -15.52 -18.71 2.85
C ILE A 188 -16.26 -19.58 1.83
N PRO A 189 -16.63 -19.03 0.65
CA PRO A 189 -17.23 -19.84 -0.42
C PRO A 189 -16.20 -20.76 -1.05
N ALA A 190 -16.47 -22.08 -1.09
CA ALA A 190 -15.52 -23.08 -1.57
C ALA A 190 -15.02 -22.86 -3.01
N LYS A 191 -15.84 -22.27 -3.89
CA LYS A 191 -15.49 -22.03 -5.30
C LYS A 191 -14.75 -20.69 -5.53
N GLU A 192 -14.75 -19.79 -4.55
CA GLU A 192 -14.21 -18.41 -4.68
C GLU A 192 -13.29 -18.03 -3.52
N GLU A 193 -12.63 -19.01 -2.90
CA GLU A 193 -11.82 -18.80 -1.70
C GLU A 193 -10.79 -17.68 -1.86
N SER A 194 -9.97 -17.74 -2.92
CA SER A 194 -8.92 -16.74 -3.15
C SER A 194 -9.50 -15.32 -3.32
N LYS A 195 -10.57 -15.18 -4.10
CA LYS A 195 -11.25 -13.90 -4.30
C LYS A 195 -11.85 -13.36 -3.00
N TYR A 196 -12.50 -14.23 -2.24
CA TYR A 196 -13.11 -13.87 -0.97
C TYR A 196 -12.06 -13.41 0.05
N LEU A 197 -10.98 -14.17 0.19
CA LEU A 197 -9.88 -13.78 1.07
C LEU A 197 -9.24 -12.48 0.62
N SER A 198 -9.04 -12.25 -0.67
CA SER A 198 -8.53 -10.98 -1.18
C SER A 198 -9.42 -9.80 -0.79
N GLN A 199 -10.76 -9.94 -0.90
CA GLN A 199 -11.70 -8.89 -0.47
C GLN A 199 -11.63 -8.63 1.04
N VAL A 200 -11.57 -9.70 1.84
CA VAL A 200 -11.49 -9.61 3.31
C VAL A 200 -10.18 -8.96 3.76
N PHE A 201 -9.05 -9.32 3.15
CA PHE A 201 -7.75 -8.73 3.45
C PHE A 201 -7.64 -7.29 2.93
N GLN A 202 -8.22 -6.98 1.78
CA GLN A 202 -8.27 -5.60 1.27
C GLN A 202 -9.03 -4.65 2.20
N ALA A 203 -10.01 -5.18 2.96
CA ALA A 203 -10.82 -4.38 3.87
C ALA A 203 -10.08 -3.98 5.15
N LEU A 204 -9.13 -4.81 5.60
CA LEU A 204 -8.35 -4.63 6.83
C LEU A 204 -7.17 -3.68 6.61
#